data_654498f977a95f575b1f4da2f693899f
#
_entry.id   654498f977a95f575b1f4da2f693899f
#
_cell.length_a   1.000
_cell.length_b   1.000
_cell.length_c   1.000
_cell.angle_alpha   90.00
_cell.angle_beta   90.00
_cell.angle_gamma   90.00
#
_symmetry.space_group_name_H-M   'P 1'
#
loop_
_entity.id
_entity.type
_entity.pdbx_description
1 polymer ?
#
loop_
_entity_poly.entity_id
_entity_poly.type
_entity_poly.pdbx_seq_one_letter_code
_entity_poly.pdbx_strand_id
1 'polypeptide(L)'
;MANSITNSQGRSVLHIDTTDGSITLAELKATNEATPVSASIVEIFWQTATSIKIDRGGTDVHLFTGTGHWNLGAAGAELAGDQTADLGITVSGDSYAVIVVHKSY
;
A
#
# COMPACT_ATOMS: atom_id res chain seq x y z
N MET A 1 -0.38 -16.62 -8.39
CA MET A 1 -0.32 -15.17 -8.30
C MET A 1 0.15 -14.80 -6.92
N ALA A 2 0.99 -13.83 -6.79
CA ALA A 2 1.53 -13.45 -5.50
C ALA A 2 1.80 -11.95 -5.47
N ASN A 3 1.56 -11.36 -4.31
CA ASN A 3 1.96 -9.98 -4.07
C ASN A 3 3.48 -9.95 -3.86
N SER A 4 4.11 -8.85 -4.22
CA SER A 4 5.53 -8.67 -4.02
C SER A 4 5.83 -7.26 -3.52
N ILE A 5 6.98 -7.10 -2.88
CA ILE A 5 7.44 -5.82 -2.35
C ILE A 5 8.83 -5.55 -2.87
N THR A 6 9.03 -4.37 -3.46
CA THR A 6 10.35 -3.89 -3.84
C THR A 6 10.72 -2.76 -2.90
N ASN A 7 11.75 -2.99 -2.08
CA ASN A 7 12.18 -2.03 -1.07
C ASN A 7 13.40 -1.24 -1.53
N SER A 8 13.33 0.08 -1.35
CA SER A 8 14.45 0.99 -1.52
C SER A 8 14.53 1.89 -0.29
N GLN A 9 15.60 2.63 -0.14
CA GLN A 9 15.74 3.58 0.97
C GLN A 9 14.63 4.64 0.92
N GLY A 10 13.87 4.74 1.99
CA GLY A 10 12.81 5.72 2.14
C GLY A 10 11.53 5.45 1.36
N ARG A 11 11.53 4.48 0.45
CA ARG A 11 10.38 4.22 -0.42
C ARG A 11 10.27 2.73 -0.75
N SER A 12 9.04 2.23 -0.79
CA SER A 12 8.77 0.86 -1.21
C SER A 12 7.64 0.84 -2.22
N VAL A 13 7.67 -0.14 -3.10
CA VAL A 13 6.64 -0.34 -4.11
C VAL A 13 6.02 -1.72 -3.89
N LEU A 14 4.70 -1.73 -3.71
CA LEU A 14 3.92 -2.95 -3.52
C LEU A 14 3.24 -3.31 -4.82
N HIS A 15 3.41 -4.55 -5.26
CA HIS A 15 2.71 -5.10 -6.42
C HIS A 15 1.66 -6.07 -5.93
N ILE A 16 0.41 -5.77 -6.18
CA ILE A 16 -0.73 -6.60 -5.79
C ILE A 16 -1.24 -7.34 -7.02
N ASP A 17 -1.38 -8.64 -6.90
CA ASP A 17 -1.82 -9.51 -7.98
C ASP A 17 -2.84 -10.52 -7.44
N THR A 18 -4.09 -10.07 -7.37
CA THR A 18 -5.27 -10.87 -7.01
C THR A 18 -5.14 -11.65 -5.69
N THR A 19 -4.31 -11.14 -4.77
CA THR A 19 -4.03 -11.80 -3.50
C THR A 19 -4.14 -10.79 -2.36
N ASP A 20 -4.87 -11.16 -1.30
CA ASP A 20 -4.92 -10.36 -0.08
C ASP A 20 -3.53 -10.25 0.54
N GLY A 21 -3.27 -9.14 1.19
CA GLY A 21 -2.01 -8.92 1.87
C GLY A 21 -2.19 -8.20 3.21
N SER A 22 -1.29 -8.49 4.12
CA SER A 22 -1.11 -7.73 5.35
C SER A 22 0.37 -7.45 5.47
N ILE A 23 0.74 -6.19 5.38
CA ILE A 23 2.13 -5.79 5.24
C ILE A 23 2.53 -4.99 6.48
N THR A 24 3.52 -5.50 7.20
CA THR A 24 4.05 -4.83 8.38
C THR A 24 5.09 -3.78 7.99
N LEU A 25 5.36 -2.83 8.88
CA LEU A 25 6.40 -1.84 8.65
C LEU A 25 7.77 -2.50 8.48
N ALA A 26 8.03 -3.58 9.20
CA ALA A 26 9.30 -4.31 9.10
C ALA A 26 9.50 -4.91 7.70
N GLU A 27 8.43 -5.32 7.04
CA GLU A 27 8.50 -5.89 5.68
C GLU A 27 8.84 -4.84 4.62
N LEU A 28 8.72 -3.55 4.94
CA LEU A 28 9.04 -2.45 4.04
C LEU A 28 10.51 -2.03 4.13
N LYS A 29 11.26 -2.66 5.04
CA LYS A 29 12.64 -2.28 5.30
C LYS A 29 13.57 -2.84 4.21
N ALA A 30 14.32 -1.96 3.56
CA ALA A 30 15.38 -2.35 2.64
C ALA A 30 16.61 -2.84 3.40
N THR A 31 17.53 -3.50 2.69
CA THR A 31 18.83 -3.91 3.26
C THR A 31 19.57 -2.67 3.77
N ASN A 32 20.05 -2.73 5.00
CA ASN A 32 20.77 -1.63 5.68
C ASN A 32 19.91 -0.39 5.95
N GLU A 33 18.61 -0.49 5.83
CA GLU A 33 17.70 0.58 6.20
C GLU A 33 17.23 0.41 7.64
N ALA A 34 17.01 1.51 8.37
CA ALA A 34 16.37 1.44 9.68
C ALA A 34 14.91 1.00 9.52
N THR A 35 14.37 0.33 10.54
CA THR A 35 12.97 -0.06 10.51
C THR A 35 12.09 1.19 10.54
N PRO A 36 11.18 1.37 9.56
CA PRO A 36 10.30 2.54 9.55
C PRO A 36 9.36 2.53 10.75
N VAL A 37 9.01 3.71 11.24
CA VAL A 37 7.98 3.88 12.27
C VAL A 37 6.62 4.20 11.67
N SER A 38 6.60 4.64 10.43
CA SER A 38 5.36 4.88 9.69
C SER A 38 5.59 4.74 8.18
N ALA A 39 4.50 4.54 7.45
CA ALA A 39 4.52 4.47 6.00
C ALA A 39 3.26 5.12 5.45
N SER A 40 3.43 6.05 4.52
CA SER A 40 2.34 6.78 3.87
C SER A 40 2.22 6.34 2.43
N ILE A 41 0.99 6.10 1.96
CA ILE A 41 0.75 5.83 0.55
C ILE A 41 0.82 7.16 -0.20
N VAL A 42 1.73 7.26 -1.17
CA VAL A 42 1.91 8.49 -1.95
C VAL A 42 1.40 8.36 -3.37
N GLU A 43 1.25 7.15 -3.87
CA GLU A 43 0.74 6.92 -5.20
C GLU A 43 0.12 5.52 -5.27
N ILE A 44 -0.97 5.39 -5.99
CA ILE A 44 -1.60 4.10 -6.23
C ILE A 44 -2.18 4.04 -7.65
N PHE A 45 -1.86 2.95 -8.36
CA PHE A 45 -2.51 2.55 -9.59
C PHE A 45 -3.32 1.30 -9.30
N TRP A 46 -4.55 1.22 -9.81
CA TRP A 46 -5.36 0.03 -9.58
C TRP A 46 -6.17 -0.35 -10.79
N GLN A 47 -6.43 -1.65 -10.90
CA GLN A 47 -7.37 -2.22 -11.85
C GLN A 47 -8.00 -3.43 -11.16
N THR A 48 -9.31 -3.44 -11.05
CA THR A 48 -10.02 -4.53 -10.38
C THR A 48 -11.33 -4.83 -11.07
N ALA A 49 -11.67 -6.12 -11.10
CA ALA A 49 -12.97 -6.56 -11.61
C ALA A 49 -14.09 -6.25 -10.62
N THR A 50 -13.80 -6.21 -9.32
CA THR A 50 -14.78 -5.93 -8.27
C THR A 50 -14.31 -4.84 -7.33
N SER A 51 -13.32 -5.10 -6.48
CA SER A 51 -12.85 -4.11 -5.53
C SER A 51 -11.48 -4.44 -4.95
N ILE A 52 -10.78 -3.38 -4.52
CA ILE A 52 -9.57 -3.46 -3.70
C ILE A 52 -9.82 -2.57 -2.50
N LYS A 53 -9.75 -3.16 -1.29
CA LYS A 53 -9.92 -2.41 -0.05
C LYS A 53 -8.58 -2.27 0.65
N ILE A 54 -8.29 -1.07 1.13
CA ILE A 54 -7.10 -0.78 1.91
C ILE A 54 -7.51 -0.46 3.34
N ASP A 55 -6.84 -1.07 4.30
CA ASP A 55 -7.03 -0.79 5.72
C ASP A 55 -5.68 -0.55 6.41
N ARG A 56 -5.75 0.02 7.60
CA ARG A 56 -4.59 0.22 8.47
C ARG A 56 -4.93 -0.37 9.83
N GLY A 57 -4.29 -1.50 10.15
CA GLY A 57 -4.52 -2.19 11.40
C GLY A 57 -5.95 -2.69 11.59
N GLY A 58 -6.64 -3.01 10.49
CA GLY A 58 -8.02 -3.48 10.51
C GLY A 58 -9.08 -2.38 10.36
N THR A 59 -8.68 -1.11 10.36
CA THR A 59 -9.61 0.00 10.10
C THR A 59 -9.61 0.34 8.63
N ASP A 60 -10.77 0.24 7.99
CA ASP A 60 -10.90 0.51 6.55
C ASP A 60 -10.54 1.97 6.24
N VAL A 61 -9.71 2.15 5.23
CA VAL A 61 -9.27 3.47 4.77
C VAL A 61 -9.98 3.85 3.49
N HIS A 62 -9.98 2.97 2.49
CA HIS A 62 -10.59 3.28 1.20
C HIS A 62 -10.92 2.00 0.44
N LEU A 63 -11.97 2.10 -0.38
CA LEU A 63 -12.37 1.05 -1.30
C LEU A 63 -12.22 1.56 -2.73
N PHE A 64 -11.41 0.89 -3.52
CA PHE A 64 -11.20 1.23 -4.93
C PHE A 64 -12.01 0.29 -5.81
N THR A 65 -12.61 0.82 -6.86
CA THR A 65 -13.32 0.02 -7.86
C THR A 65 -12.87 0.45 -9.26
N GLY A 66 -13.02 -0.45 -10.22
CA GLY A 66 -12.68 -0.17 -11.61
C GLY A 66 -11.19 -0.01 -11.84
N THR A 67 -10.83 1.01 -12.57
CA THR A 67 -9.43 1.31 -12.93
C THR A 67 -9.14 2.78 -12.66
N GLY A 68 -8.00 3.07 -12.08
CA GLY A 68 -7.63 4.44 -11.81
C GLY A 68 -6.21 4.63 -11.32
N HIS A 69 -5.89 5.89 -11.06
CA HIS A 69 -4.59 6.31 -10.57
C HIS A 69 -4.77 7.52 -9.67
N TRP A 70 -4.19 7.44 -8.46
CA TRP A 70 -4.08 8.57 -7.56
C TRP A 70 -2.61 8.88 -7.29
N ASN A 71 -2.24 10.12 -7.51
CA ASN A 71 -0.96 10.64 -7.08
C ASN A 71 -1.23 11.58 -5.91
N LEU A 72 -0.92 11.13 -4.71
CA LEU A 72 -1.18 11.88 -3.49
C LEU A 72 -0.04 12.85 -3.17
N GLY A 73 1.15 12.57 -3.70
CA GLY A 73 2.31 13.43 -3.54
C GLY A 73 2.72 13.70 -2.11
N ALA A 74 3.75 14.53 -1.94
CA ALA A 74 4.26 14.86 -0.62
C ALA A 74 3.36 15.85 0.13
N ALA A 75 2.60 16.68 -0.59
CA ALA A 75 1.72 17.69 -0.02
C ALA A 75 0.25 17.37 -0.26
N GLY A 76 -0.04 16.24 -0.90
CA GLY A 76 -1.39 15.88 -1.26
C GLY A 76 -2.19 15.34 -0.11
N ALA A 77 -3.45 15.07 -0.38
CA ALA A 77 -4.30 14.37 0.55
C ALA A 77 -3.76 12.96 0.74
N GLU A 78 -3.58 12.57 1.97
CA GLU A 78 -3.19 11.21 2.31
C GLU A 78 -4.44 10.34 2.38
N LEU A 79 -4.28 9.06 2.13
CA LEU A 79 -5.31 8.13 2.52
C LEU A 79 -5.36 8.12 4.05
N ALA A 80 -6.51 8.45 4.60
CA ALA A 80 -6.70 8.54 6.04
C ALA A 80 -6.38 7.20 6.70
N GLY A 81 -6.01 7.25 7.96
CA GLY A 81 -5.75 6.06 8.74
C GLY A 81 -4.46 6.17 9.54
N ASP A 82 -4.21 5.16 10.35
CA ASP A 82 -3.03 5.12 11.21
C ASP A 82 -1.82 4.62 10.39
N GLN A 83 -0.94 5.55 10.03
CA GLN A 83 0.22 5.25 9.21
C GLN A 83 1.30 4.47 9.96
N THR A 84 1.15 4.30 11.27
CA THR A 84 2.03 3.44 12.08
C THR A 84 1.53 2.00 12.14
N ALA A 85 0.32 1.73 11.67
CA ALA A 85 -0.27 0.40 11.67
C ALA A 85 0.09 -0.38 10.41
N ASP A 86 -0.17 -1.69 10.45
CA ASP A 86 0.03 -2.56 9.29
C ASP A 86 -0.89 -2.13 8.14
N LEU A 87 -0.38 -2.29 6.93
CA LEU A 87 -1.14 -2.03 5.71
C LEU A 87 -1.83 -3.31 5.27
N GLY A 88 -3.15 -3.31 5.33
CA GLY A 88 -3.97 -4.43 4.88
C GLY A 88 -4.55 -4.18 3.51
N ILE A 89 -4.58 -5.21 2.67
CA ILE A 89 -5.12 -5.16 1.32
C ILE A 89 -6.04 -6.36 1.15
N THR A 90 -7.31 -6.08 0.85
CA THR A 90 -8.30 -7.12 0.57
C THR A 90 -8.81 -6.94 -0.85
N VAL A 91 -8.67 -7.97 -1.67
CA VAL A 91 -9.09 -7.93 -3.07
C VAL A 91 -10.31 -8.81 -3.29
N SER A 92 -11.16 -8.40 -4.21
CA SER A 92 -12.31 -9.17 -4.65
C SER A 92 -12.33 -9.14 -6.18
N GLY A 93 -12.38 -10.32 -6.79
CA GLY A 93 -12.23 -10.48 -8.24
C GLY A 93 -10.78 -10.30 -8.67
N ASP A 94 -10.52 -10.40 -9.96
CA ASP A 94 -9.19 -10.18 -10.51
C ASP A 94 -8.75 -8.75 -10.23
N SER A 95 -7.63 -8.57 -9.55
CA SER A 95 -7.21 -7.27 -9.06
C SER A 95 -5.70 -7.10 -9.19
N TYR A 96 -5.30 -5.94 -9.68
CA TYR A 96 -3.90 -5.59 -9.87
C TYR A 96 -3.70 -4.17 -9.35
N ALA A 97 -2.63 -3.97 -8.58
CA ALA A 97 -2.31 -2.63 -8.08
C ALA A 97 -0.82 -2.46 -7.92
N VAL A 98 -0.39 -1.22 -8.09
CA VAL A 98 0.96 -0.77 -7.74
C VAL A 98 0.79 0.33 -6.73
N ILE A 99 1.32 0.11 -5.52
CA ILE A 99 1.18 1.04 -4.41
C ILE A 99 2.58 1.51 -4.02
N VAL A 100 2.80 2.82 -4.10
CA VAL A 100 4.06 3.43 -3.69
C VAL A 100 3.90 4.02 -2.31
N VAL A 101 4.75 3.60 -1.38
CA VAL A 101 4.73 4.11 -0.01
C VAL A 101 6.02 4.85 0.31
N HIS A 102 5.88 5.93 1.08
CA HIS A 102 6.99 6.71 1.62
C HIS A 102 7.14 6.36 3.09
N LYS A 103 8.38 6.07 3.49
CA LYS A 103 8.69 5.61 4.86
C LYS A 103 9.25 6.74 5.70
N SER A 104 8.90 6.74 6.99
CA SER A 104 9.45 7.67 7.99
C SER A 104 10.06 6.90 9.14
N TYR A 105 11.11 7.46 9.72
CA TYR A 105 11.91 6.78 10.76
C TYR A 105 11.86 7.49 12.11
#